data_c0fb6adee86807149b7af55cc9128eb0
#
_entry.id   c0fb6adee86807149b7af55cc9128eb0
#
_cell.length_a   1.000
_cell.length_b   1.000
_cell.length_c   1.000
_cell.angle_alpha   90.00
_cell.angle_beta   90.00
_cell.angle_gamma   90.00
#
_symmetry.space_group_name_H-M   'P 1'
#
loop_
_entity.id
_entity.type
_entity.pdbx_description
1 polymer ?
#
loop_
_entity_poly.entity_id
_entity_poly.type
_entity_poly.pdbx_seq_one_letter_code
_entity_poly.pdbx_strand_id
1 'polypeptide(L)'
;MTNTYLTLKGVSYVLSDGRTLFKDLHEQFDSRPTGLVGRNGVGKTVLANILAGLLPPTTGQCQRQGRAHYVAQQVAQPEGASVAALAGVQTILDALARIEAGSAALEDFDAVNDRWDMHQQFRHELDRIGLGGLEASTPAGKLSGGEAMRVTLMGAMLSQADFLVLDEPSNHLDRPSRQALIEQLQQWSRGLIVVSHDRQLLESMERIVELSALGLNSYSGNYSFYGQAKAHERQNAVDQLSQRKLERQREERVMRKQRERQEKRQARGNRQGKAANQAKILLDRQKERSEASSGALSQQQAASRDQLNQRVREAAKQVEDEAHISLHKIPVNQAAKRCVAELERVELPFVVGANRHISLLLRGPQRIGIVGPNGCGKSTLLRVLAGQIEPLSGTCKVTPKSAYLDQRL
;
A
#
# COMPACT_ATOMS: atom_id res chain seq x y z
N MET A 1 -23.59 -21.78 -13.58
CA MET A 1 -22.48 -20.82 -13.45
C MET A 1 -21.55 -21.34 -12.36
N THR A 2 -20.38 -21.84 -12.71
CA THR A 2 -19.38 -22.29 -11.73
C THR A 2 -18.88 -21.05 -10.99
N ASN A 3 -19.15 -20.96 -9.68
CA ASN A 3 -18.62 -19.89 -8.85
C ASN A 3 -17.09 -20.01 -8.83
N THR A 4 -16.38 -19.14 -9.52
CA THR A 4 -14.94 -19.03 -9.46
C THR A 4 -14.54 -18.26 -8.19
N TYR A 5 -13.58 -18.77 -7.43
CA TYR A 5 -13.10 -18.12 -6.21
C TYR A 5 -11.64 -18.45 -5.91
N LEU A 6 -10.97 -17.53 -5.20
CA LEU A 6 -9.65 -17.74 -4.61
C LEU A 6 -9.81 -17.71 -3.09
N THR A 7 -9.39 -18.76 -2.39
CA THR A 7 -9.55 -18.86 -0.93
C THR A 7 -8.22 -19.06 -0.25
N LEU A 8 -7.89 -18.20 0.69
CA LEU A 8 -6.76 -18.33 1.60
C LEU A 8 -7.22 -19.06 2.86
N LYS A 9 -6.50 -20.13 3.25
CA LYS A 9 -6.75 -20.91 4.46
C LYS A 9 -5.47 -21.01 5.28
N GLY A 10 -5.38 -20.22 6.36
CA GLY A 10 -4.25 -20.22 7.28
C GLY A 10 -2.93 -19.81 6.62
N VAL A 11 -2.97 -18.94 5.62
CA VAL A 11 -1.80 -18.58 4.82
C VAL A 11 -0.84 -17.71 5.61
N SER A 12 0.42 -18.16 5.71
CA SER A 12 1.50 -17.39 6.31
C SER A 12 2.69 -17.34 5.35
N TYR A 13 3.46 -16.27 5.43
CA TYR A 13 4.67 -16.13 4.64
C TYR A 13 5.82 -15.57 5.46
N VAL A 14 6.95 -16.28 5.40
CA VAL A 14 8.20 -15.93 6.07
C VAL A 14 9.26 -15.69 5.00
N LEU A 15 9.93 -14.55 5.08
CA LEU A 15 11.04 -14.20 4.19
C LEU A 15 12.27 -15.10 4.47
N SER A 16 13.21 -15.13 3.53
CA SER A 16 14.46 -15.87 3.66
C SER A 16 15.35 -15.43 4.84
N ASP A 17 15.17 -14.20 5.31
CA ASP A 17 15.83 -13.64 6.51
C ASP A 17 15.16 -14.05 7.84
N GLY A 18 14.09 -14.87 7.80
CA GLY A 18 13.33 -15.33 8.96
C GLY A 18 12.24 -14.34 9.43
N ARG A 19 12.09 -13.18 8.81
CA ARG A 19 11.05 -12.21 9.15
C ARG A 19 9.70 -12.65 8.61
N THR A 20 8.70 -12.76 9.48
CA THR A 20 7.32 -13.05 9.10
C THR A 20 6.67 -11.78 8.53
N LEU A 21 6.19 -11.84 7.29
CA LEU A 21 5.43 -10.76 6.67
C LEU A 21 3.98 -10.74 7.17
N PHE A 22 3.32 -11.90 7.11
CA PHE A 22 1.97 -12.07 7.61
C PHE A 22 1.77 -13.52 8.08
N LYS A 23 0.77 -13.70 8.95
CA LYS A 23 0.51 -15.00 9.60
C LYS A 23 -0.98 -15.27 9.63
N ASP A 24 -1.32 -16.54 9.32
CA ASP A 24 -2.66 -17.09 9.50
C ASP A 24 -3.77 -16.31 8.80
N LEU A 25 -3.53 -15.95 7.52
CA LEU A 25 -4.51 -15.21 6.73
C LEU A 25 -5.62 -16.12 6.23
N HIS A 26 -6.85 -15.66 6.43
CA HIS A 26 -8.08 -16.28 5.94
C HIS A 26 -8.89 -15.25 5.19
N GLU A 27 -9.20 -15.51 3.92
CA GLU A 27 -10.01 -14.62 3.10
C GLU A 27 -10.49 -15.37 1.85
N GLN A 28 -11.63 -14.95 1.32
CA GLN A 28 -12.17 -15.45 0.07
C GLN A 28 -12.41 -14.30 -0.90
N PHE A 29 -11.83 -14.43 -2.09
CA PHE A 29 -12.02 -13.51 -3.21
C PHE A 29 -12.96 -14.16 -4.22
N ASP A 30 -14.00 -13.46 -4.59
CA ASP A 30 -15.00 -13.83 -5.58
C ASP A 30 -14.87 -12.99 -6.86
N SER A 31 -15.89 -12.97 -7.71
CA SER A 31 -15.89 -12.19 -8.95
C SER A 31 -15.95 -10.66 -8.75
N ARG A 32 -16.20 -10.17 -7.54
CA ARG A 32 -16.29 -8.73 -7.29
C ARG A 32 -14.94 -8.04 -7.45
N PRO A 33 -14.86 -6.89 -8.15
CA PRO A 33 -13.65 -6.09 -8.21
C PRO A 33 -13.18 -5.69 -6.80
N THR A 34 -11.99 -6.18 -6.43
CA THR A 34 -11.45 -6.04 -5.08
C THR A 34 -10.12 -5.27 -5.11
N GLY A 35 -10.04 -4.18 -4.35
CA GLY A 35 -8.79 -3.46 -4.10
C GLY A 35 -8.06 -4.03 -2.89
N LEU A 36 -6.79 -4.40 -3.05
CA LEU A 36 -5.91 -4.83 -1.95
C LEU A 36 -5.03 -3.65 -1.53
N VAL A 37 -5.26 -3.15 -0.33
CA VAL A 37 -4.55 -2.00 0.23
C VAL A 37 -3.72 -2.40 1.45
N GLY A 38 -2.82 -1.53 1.91
CA GLY A 38 -1.98 -1.74 3.09
C GLY A 38 -0.68 -0.96 3.01
N ARG A 39 0.06 -0.87 4.11
CA ARG A 39 1.34 -0.14 4.18
C ARG A 39 2.38 -0.74 3.22
N ASN A 40 3.36 0.09 2.81
CA ASN A 40 4.48 -0.42 2.04
C ASN A 40 5.30 -1.41 2.88
N GLY A 41 5.74 -2.49 2.22
CA GLY A 41 6.50 -3.56 2.88
C GLY A 41 5.70 -4.56 3.70
N VAL A 42 4.35 -4.44 3.79
CA VAL A 42 3.50 -5.38 4.53
C VAL A 42 3.34 -6.74 3.82
N GLY A 43 3.72 -6.82 2.55
CA GLY A 43 3.65 -8.07 1.77
C GLY A 43 2.53 -8.15 0.74
N LYS A 44 1.96 -7.00 0.28
CA LYS A 44 0.89 -6.99 -0.74
C LYS A 44 1.28 -7.71 -2.02
N THR A 45 2.44 -7.41 -2.59
CA THR A 45 2.99 -8.08 -3.79
C THR A 45 3.18 -9.59 -3.57
N VAL A 46 3.68 -9.98 -2.39
CA VAL A 46 3.84 -11.41 -2.03
C VAL A 46 2.48 -12.09 -1.99
N LEU A 47 1.48 -11.47 -1.36
CA LEU A 47 0.12 -12.00 -1.30
C LEU A 47 -0.51 -12.10 -2.70
N ALA A 48 -0.31 -11.08 -3.56
CA ALA A 48 -0.77 -11.10 -4.95
C ALA A 48 -0.15 -12.27 -5.74
N ASN A 49 1.15 -12.53 -5.57
CA ASN A 49 1.84 -13.66 -6.18
C ASN A 49 1.33 -15.02 -5.65
N ILE A 50 1.00 -15.12 -4.38
CA ILE A 50 0.37 -16.32 -3.80
C ILE A 50 -1.03 -16.55 -4.38
N LEU A 51 -1.84 -15.50 -4.50
CA LEU A 51 -3.18 -15.57 -5.12
C LEU A 51 -3.09 -16.00 -6.59
N ALA A 52 -2.13 -15.46 -7.31
CA ALA A 52 -1.87 -15.81 -8.71
C ALA A 52 -1.28 -17.24 -8.90
N GLY A 53 -0.76 -17.84 -7.84
CA GLY A 53 -0.12 -19.17 -7.89
C GLY A 53 1.34 -19.16 -8.33
N LEU A 54 1.96 -18.00 -8.38
CA LEU A 54 3.37 -17.83 -8.74
C LEU A 54 4.31 -18.10 -7.58
N LEU A 55 3.81 -17.99 -6.35
CA LEU A 55 4.56 -18.20 -5.13
C LEU A 55 3.78 -19.11 -4.16
N PRO A 56 4.38 -20.20 -3.65
CA PRO A 56 3.76 -21.00 -2.61
C PRO A 56 3.82 -20.27 -1.26
N PRO A 57 2.79 -20.37 -0.40
CA PRO A 57 2.88 -19.88 0.97
C PRO A 57 3.83 -20.74 1.80
N THR A 58 4.40 -20.17 2.89
CA THR A 58 5.24 -20.93 3.83
C THR A 58 4.41 -21.94 4.63
N THR A 59 3.21 -21.54 5.05
CA THR A 59 2.22 -22.43 5.70
C THR A 59 0.83 -22.09 5.21
N GLY A 60 -0.12 -23.04 5.38
CA GLY A 60 -1.48 -22.91 4.88
C GLY A 60 -1.59 -23.22 3.39
N GLN A 61 -2.68 -22.87 2.78
CA GLN A 61 -2.93 -23.12 1.37
C GLN A 61 -3.78 -22.02 0.72
N CYS A 62 -3.53 -21.75 -0.55
CA CYS A 62 -4.38 -20.95 -1.41
C CYS A 62 -5.13 -21.89 -2.37
N GLN A 63 -6.43 -22.04 -2.18
CA GLN A 63 -7.27 -22.81 -3.08
C GLN A 63 -7.75 -21.91 -4.21
N ARG A 64 -7.52 -22.34 -5.45
CA ARG A 64 -7.89 -21.61 -6.66
C ARG A 64 -8.88 -22.43 -7.46
N GLN A 65 -10.07 -21.89 -7.67
CA GLN A 65 -11.05 -22.41 -8.59
C GLN A 65 -11.14 -21.46 -9.79
N GLY A 66 -10.38 -21.78 -10.82
CA GLY A 66 -10.19 -20.95 -12.02
C GLY A 66 -8.72 -20.57 -12.25
N ARG A 67 -8.47 -19.98 -13.42
CA ARG A 67 -7.14 -19.51 -13.83
C ARG A 67 -6.92 -18.08 -13.41
N ALA A 68 -5.84 -17.79 -12.69
CA ALA A 68 -5.45 -16.44 -12.34
C ALA A 68 -4.34 -15.96 -13.27
N HIS A 69 -4.48 -14.74 -13.80
CA HIS A 69 -3.45 -14.06 -14.58
C HIS A 69 -2.88 -12.90 -13.76
N TYR A 70 -1.56 -12.87 -13.64
CA TYR A 70 -0.86 -11.84 -12.85
C TYR A 70 -0.20 -10.83 -13.77
N VAL A 71 -0.40 -9.55 -13.48
CA VAL A 71 0.30 -8.43 -14.13
C VAL A 71 1.16 -7.73 -13.09
N ALA A 72 2.48 -7.77 -13.31
CA ALA A 72 3.45 -7.18 -12.41
C ALA A 72 3.45 -5.64 -12.46
N GLN A 73 3.92 -5.01 -11.39
CA GLN A 73 4.08 -3.56 -11.26
C GLN A 73 4.90 -2.93 -12.39
N GLN A 74 5.96 -3.60 -12.82
CA GLN A 74 6.75 -3.19 -13.97
C GLN A 74 6.53 -4.20 -15.09
N VAL A 75 5.94 -3.71 -16.18
CA VAL A 75 5.85 -4.49 -17.39
C VAL A 75 7.26 -4.60 -17.96
N ALA A 76 7.86 -5.78 -17.80
CA ALA A 76 9.16 -6.06 -18.40
C ALA A 76 9.01 -5.96 -19.92
N GLN A 77 9.83 -5.13 -20.55
CA GLN A 77 9.96 -5.04 -22.00
C GLN A 77 11.32 -5.66 -22.38
N PRO A 78 11.40 -6.98 -22.57
CA PRO A 78 12.64 -7.61 -22.99
C PRO A 78 13.12 -7.00 -24.31
N GLU A 79 14.44 -6.83 -24.46
CA GLU A 79 15.01 -6.37 -25.72
C GLU A 79 14.56 -7.29 -26.85
N GLY A 80 14.01 -6.73 -27.91
CA GLY A 80 13.49 -7.49 -29.06
C GLY A 80 12.07 -8.04 -28.89
N ALA A 81 11.39 -7.86 -27.75
CA ALA A 81 10.00 -8.27 -27.59
C ALA A 81 9.08 -7.46 -28.50
N SER A 82 8.09 -8.13 -29.09
CA SER A 82 7.03 -7.52 -29.90
C SER A 82 5.81 -7.14 -29.05
N VAL A 83 4.89 -6.36 -29.62
CA VAL A 83 3.57 -6.08 -29.02
C VAL A 83 2.81 -7.38 -28.76
N ALA A 84 2.88 -8.36 -29.68
CA ALA A 84 2.27 -9.68 -29.48
C ALA A 84 2.90 -10.47 -28.33
N ALA A 85 4.22 -10.39 -28.15
CA ALA A 85 4.92 -11.00 -27.02
C ALA A 85 4.51 -10.35 -25.71
N LEU A 86 4.39 -9.01 -25.68
CA LEU A 86 3.94 -8.27 -24.52
C LEU A 86 2.50 -8.62 -24.12
N ALA A 87 1.63 -8.86 -25.10
CA ALA A 87 0.27 -9.34 -24.89
C ALA A 87 0.21 -10.84 -24.53
N GLY A 88 1.32 -11.57 -24.58
CA GLY A 88 1.35 -13.02 -24.31
C GLY A 88 0.68 -13.88 -25.38
N VAL A 89 0.48 -13.36 -26.58
CA VAL A 89 -0.18 -14.07 -27.70
C VAL A 89 0.78 -14.46 -28.81
N GLN A 90 2.08 -14.11 -28.70
CA GLN A 90 3.09 -14.35 -29.74
C GLN A 90 3.13 -15.81 -30.20
N THR A 91 3.17 -16.76 -29.26
CA THR A 91 3.25 -18.19 -29.56
C THR A 91 2.08 -18.67 -30.40
N ILE A 92 0.90 -18.14 -30.14
CA ILE A 92 -0.33 -18.50 -30.87
C ILE A 92 -0.28 -17.93 -32.28
N LEU A 93 0.10 -16.64 -32.40
CA LEU A 93 0.20 -15.97 -33.70
C LEU A 93 1.28 -16.62 -34.57
N ASP A 94 2.43 -17.01 -34.00
CA ASP A 94 3.48 -17.70 -34.71
C ASP A 94 3.03 -19.11 -35.17
N ALA A 95 2.28 -19.82 -34.31
CA ALA A 95 1.74 -21.13 -34.65
C ALA A 95 0.73 -21.03 -35.82
N LEU A 96 -0.18 -20.04 -35.74
CA LEU A 96 -1.13 -19.77 -36.85
C LEU A 96 -0.40 -19.48 -38.17
N ALA A 97 0.65 -18.63 -38.12
CA ALA A 97 1.43 -18.30 -39.31
C ALA A 97 2.14 -19.54 -39.87
N ARG A 98 2.67 -20.45 -39.01
CA ARG A 98 3.27 -21.71 -39.49
C ARG A 98 2.24 -22.68 -40.09
N ILE A 99 1.04 -22.77 -39.54
CA ILE A 99 -0.05 -23.58 -40.05
C ILE A 99 -0.51 -23.04 -41.43
N GLU A 100 -0.66 -21.71 -41.55
CA GLU A 100 -0.99 -21.06 -42.83
C GLU A 100 0.11 -21.30 -43.89
N ALA A 101 1.37 -21.42 -43.47
CA ALA A 101 2.49 -21.77 -44.34
C ALA A 101 2.59 -23.28 -44.67
N GLY A 102 1.64 -24.10 -44.17
CA GLY A 102 1.54 -25.53 -44.45
C GLY A 102 2.13 -26.45 -43.37
N SER A 103 2.42 -25.96 -42.16
CA SER A 103 2.84 -26.83 -41.06
C SER A 103 1.69 -27.74 -40.61
N ALA A 104 2.00 -29.04 -40.48
CA ALA A 104 1.12 -30.06 -39.91
C ALA A 104 1.62 -30.58 -38.55
N ALA A 105 2.51 -29.83 -37.89
CA ALA A 105 3.06 -30.21 -36.59
C ALA A 105 1.98 -30.11 -35.48
N LEU A 106 1.82 -31.18 -34.71
CA LEU A 106 0.84 -31.22 -33.60
C LEU A 106 1.08 -30.11 -32.60
N GLU A 107 2.31 -29.72 -32.34
CA GLU A 107 2.71 -28.64 -31.43
C GLU A 107 2.07 -27.28 -31.84
N ASP A 108 1.94 -27.02 -33.13
CA ASP A 108 1.31 -25.80 -33.65
C ASP A 108 -0.18 -25.80 -33.37
N PHE A 109 -0.87 -26.92 -33.60
CA PHE A 109 -2.28 -27.08 -33.28
C PHE A 109 -2.57 -26.99 -31.79
N ASP A 110 -1.71 -27.60 -30.98
CA ASP A 110 -1.82 -27.51 -29.53
C ASP A 110 -1.59 -26.07 -29.02
N ALA A 111 -0.67 -25.31 -29.61
CA ALA A 111 -0.44 -23.91 -29.27
C ALA A 111 -1.63 -23.02 -29.63
N VAL A 112 -2.30 -23.27 -30.73
CA VAL A 112 -3.52 -22.53 -31.15
C VAL A 112 -4.69 -22.86 -30.22
N ASN A 113 -4.89 -24.13 -29.84
CA ASN A 113 -5.89 -24.60 -28.88
C ASN A 113 -7.26 -23.93 -29.08
N ASP A 114 -7.87 -24.14 -30.24
CA ASP A 114 -9.17 -23.59 -30.71
C ASP A 114 -9.25 -22.06 -30.83
N ARG A 115 -8.11 -21.33 -30.78
CA ARG A 115 -8.06 -19.87 -30.94
C ARG A 115 -7.67 -19.45 -32.36
N TRP A 116 -8.36 -19.99 -33.35
CA TRP A 116 -8.10 -19.75 -34.77
C TRP A 116 -8.31 -18.31 -35.22
N ASP A 117 -9.13 -17.56 -34.51
CA ASP A 117 -9.45 -16.15 -34.75
C ASP A 117 -8.56 -15.17 -33.95
N MET A 118 -7.47 -15.65 -33.33
CA MET A 118 -6.61 -14.82 -32.49
C MET A 118 -6.05 -13.59 -33.22
N HIS A 119 -5.70 -13.68 -34.49
CA HIS A 119 -5.28 -12.53 -35.28
C HIS A 119 -6.35 -11.43 -35.34
N GLN A 120 -7.60 -11.83 -35.58
CA GLN A 120 -8.72 -10.90 -35.68
C GLN A 120 -9.06 -10.32 -34.29
N GLN A 121 -9.11 -11.16 -33.25
CA GLN A 121 -9.35 -10.72 -31.87
C GLN A 121 -8.28 -9.73 -31.43
N PHE A 122 -7.01 -10.05 -31.66
CA PHE A 122 -5.89 -9.19 -31.28
C PHE A 122 -5.96 -7.81 -31.94
N ARG A 123 -6.26 -7.76 -33.25
CA ARG A 123 -6.41 -6.49 -33.97
C ARG A 123 -7.61 -5.70 -33.48
N HIS A 124 -8.75 -6.34 -33.28
CA HIS A 124 -9.95 -5.71 -32.74
C HIS A 124 -9.72 -5.11 -31.36
N GLU A 125 -9.02 -5.83 -30.50
CA GLU A 125 -8.71 -5.35 -29.15
C GLU A 125 -7.71 -4.19 -29.18
N LEU A 126 -6.71 -4.19 -30.08
CA LEU A 126 -5.81 -3.04 -30.28
C LEU A 126 -6.59 -1.79 -30.72
N ASP A 127 -7.54 -1.93 -31.65
CA ASP A 127 -8.41 -0.83 -32.05
C ASP A 127 -9.25 -0.32 -30.88
N ARG A 128 -9.82 -1.22 -30.09
CA ARG A 128 -10.65 -0.90 -28.93
C ARG A 128 -9.91 -0.10 -27.86
N ILE A 129 -8.64 -0.43 -27.63
CA ILE A 129 -7.80 0.31 -26.66
C ILE A 129 -7.13 1.56 -27.27
N GLY A 130 -7.50 1.94 -28.51
CA GLY A 130 -6.96 3.13 -29.20
C GLY A 130 -5.51 2.98 -29.67
N LEU A 131 -5.05 1.76 -29.91
CA LEU A 131 -3.71 1.41 -30.39
C LEU A 131 -3.73 0.68 -31.73
N GLY A 132 -4.79 0.85 -32.54
CA GLY A 132 -5.00 0.17 -33.83
C GLY A 132 -3.94 0.44 -34.90
N GLY A 133 -3.11 1.48 -34.71
CA GLY A 133 -1.94 1.73 -35.57
C GLY A 133 -0.73 0.84 -35.28
N LEU A 134 -0.78 -0.03 -34.26
CA LEU A 134 0.29 -0.97 -33.92
C LEU A 134 0.07 -2.31 -34.62
N GLU A 135 1.17 -2.92 -35.05
CA GLU A 135 1.18 -4.30 -35.55
C GLU A 135 1.67 -5.27 -34.48
N ALA A 136 1.33 -6.54 -34.59
CA ALA A 136 1.78 -7.61 -33.69
C ALA A 136 3.31 -7.66 -33.58
N SER A 137 3.99 -7.42 -34.70
CA SER A 137 5.46 -7.41 -34.82
C SER A 137 6.13 -6.11 -34.33
N THR A 138 5.38 -5.07 -34.01
CA THR A 138 5.95 -3.79 -33.54
C THR A 138 6.79 -4.02 -32.30
N PRO A 139 8.05 -3.50 -32.25
CA PRO A 139 8.89 -3.65 -31.06
C PRO A 139 8.27 -2.98 -29.82
N ALA A 140 8.15 -3.73 -28.73
CA ALA A 140 7.56 -3.25 -27.47
C ALA A 140 8.30 -2.04 -26.89
N GLY A 141 9.60 -1.93 -27.12
CA GLY A 141 10.41 -0.78 -26.68
C GLY A 141 10.04 0.57 -27.32
N LYS A 142 9.19 0.59 -28.35
CA LYS A 142 8.64 1.83 -28.92
C LYS A 142 7.42 2.35 -28.17
N LEU A 143 6.83 1.52 -27.28
CA LEU A 143 5.65 1.88 -26.52
C LEU A 143 6.02 2.75 -25.32
N SER A 144 5.19 3.73 -25.02
CA SER A 144 5.21 4.38 -23.73
C SER A 144 4.81 3.39 -22.62
N GLY A 145 5.19 3.66 -21.36
CA GLY A 145 4.81 2.80 -20.23
C GLY A 145 3.29 2.60 -20.11
N GLY A 146 2.49 3.62 -20.45
CA GLY A 146 1.02 3.53 -20.44
C GLY A 146 0.48 2.65 -21.58
N GLU A 147 1.05 2.71 -22.77
CA GLU A 147 0.68 1.86 -23.88
C GLU A 147 1.07 0.41 -23.62
N ALA A 148 2.27 0.17 -23.10
CA ALA A 148 2.73 -1.15 -22.71
C ALA A 148 1.81 -1.79 -21.65
N MET A 149 1.38 -1.03 -20.64
CA MET A 149 0.43 -1.50 -19.64
C MET A 149 -0.92 -1.86 -20.27
N ARG A 150 -1.45 -1.03 -21.17
CA ARG A 150 -2.72 -1.32 -21.87
C ARG A 150 -2.64 -2.57 -22.72
N VAL A 151 -1.53 -2.77 -23.44
CA VAL A 151 -1.29 -3.98 -24.24
C VAL A 151 -1.20 -5.23 -23.36
N THR A 152 -0.47 -5.15 -22.23
CA THR A 152 -0.37 -6.27 -21.29
C THR A 152 -1.74 -6.63 -20.69
N LEU A 153 -2.53 -5.62 -20.32
CA LEU A 153 -3.87 -5.84 -19.80
C LEU A 153 -4.81 -6.41 -20.86
N MET A 154 -4.73 -5.93 -22.08
CA MET A 154 -5.45 -6.52 -23.23
C MET A 154 -5.10 -8.00 -23.41
N GLY A 155 -3.82 -8.33 -23.34
CA GLY A 155 -3.36 -9.73 -23.40
C GLY A 155 -3.91 -10.58 -22.26
N ALA A 156 -3.96 -10.03 -21.04
CA ALA A 156 -4.59 -10.69 -19.91
C ALA A 156 -6.08 -10.97 -20.15
N MET A 157 -6.80 -10.05 -20.80
CA MET A 157 -8.21 -10.24 -21.19
C MET A 157 -8.37 -11.31 -22.24
N LEU A 158 -7.46 -11.38 -23.24
CA LEU A 158 -7.42 -12.42 -24.27
C LEU A 158 -7.03 -13.80 -23.72
N SER A 159 -6.38 -13.86 -22.55
CA SER A 159 -5.95 -15.12 -21.93
C SER A 159 -7.09 -15.99 -21.38
N GLN A 160 -8.34 -15.51 -21.41
CA GLN A 160 -9.51 -16.16 -20.82
C GLN A 160 -9.36 -16.50 -19.33
N ALA A 161 -8.53 -15.75 -18.60
CA ALA A 161 -8.39 -15.93 -17.17
C ALA A 161 -9.71 -15.69 -16.43
N ASP A 162 -9.92 -16.42 -15.35
CA ASP A 162 -11.08 -16.25 -14.47
C ASP A 162 -10.84 -15.14 -13.44
N PHE A 163 -9.57 -14.94 -13.09
CA PHE A 163 -9.11 -13.88 -12.20
C PHE A 163 -7.97 -13.09 -12.82
N LEU A 164 -8.05 -11.78 -12.67
CA LEU A 164 -6.97 -10.85 -13.00
C LEU A 164 -6.41 -10.28 -11.70
N VAL A 165 -5.12 -10.47 -11.47
CA VAL A 165 -4.39 -9.96 -10.31
C VAL A 165 -3.39 -8.93 -10.79
N LEU A 166 -3.61 -7.67 -10.45
CA LEU A 166 -2.77 -6.54 -10.87
C LEU A 166 -2.00 -5.98 -9.69
N ASP A 167 -0.70 -5.81 -9.84
CA ASP A 167 0.15 -5.21 -8.81
C ASP A 167 0.58 -3.80 -9.22
N GLU A 168 0.04 -2.77 -8.55
CA GLU A 168 0.30 -1.34 -8.77
C GLU A 168 0.22 -0.91 -10.26
N PRO A 169 -0.87 -1.25 -10.99
CA PRO A 169 -0.94 -1.05 -12.44
C PRO A 169 -1.00 0.43 -12.86
N SER A 170 -1.34 1.33 -11.95
CA SER A 170 -1.40 2.78 -12.21
C SER A 170 -0.08 3.51 -11.97
N ASN A 171 0.95 2.84 -11.47
CA ASN A 171 2.25 3.44 -11.23
C ASN A 171 2.88 3.94 -12.53
N HIS A 172 3.43 5.14 -12.46
CA HIS A 172 4.07 5.84 -13.60
C HIS A 172 3.13 6.18 -14.77
N LEU A 173 1.81 5.95 -14.64
CA LEU A 173 0.84 6.41 -15.63
C LEU A 173 0.53 7.89 -15.45
N ASP A 174 0.41 8.58 -16.56
CA ASP A 174 -0.16 9.93 -16.57
C ASP A 174 -1.69 9.87 -16.42
N ARG A 175 -2.30 11.03 -16.27
CA ARG A 175 -3.74 11.11 -15.98
C ARG A 175 -4.63 10.50 -17.07
N PRO A 176 -4.38 10.76 -18.38
CA PRO A 176 -5.13 10.11 -19.46
C PRO A 176 -4.97 8.58 -19.48
N SER A 177 -3.74 8.07 -19.35
CA SER A 177 -3.47 6.63 -19.34
C SER A 177 -4.09 5.93 -18.13
N ARG A 178 -4.11 6.59 -16.97
CA ARG A 178 -4.80 6.08 -15.78
C ARG A 178 -6.31 5.99 -15.97
N GLN A 179 -6.91 7.01 -16.58
CA GLN A 179 -8.33 7.00 -16.86
C GLN A 179 -8.69 5.87 -17.84
N ALA A 180 -7.91 5.70 -18.90
CA ALA A 180 -8.07 4.61 -19.85
C ALA A 180 -7.92 3.21 -19.17
N LEU A 181 -6.97 3.06 -18.25
CA LEU A 181 -6.82 1.84 -17.44
C LEU A 181 -8.10 1.54 -16.63
N ILE A 182 -8.64 2.54 -15.92
CA ILE A 182 -9.86 2.37 -15.12
C ILE A 182 -11.03 1.94 -16.01
N GLU A 183 -11.22 2.60 -17.16
CA GLU A 183 -12.29 2.28 -18.12
C GLU A 183 -12.14 0.84 -18.66
N GLN A 184 -10.91 0.41 -18.95
CA GLN A 184 -10.63 -0.94 -19.41
C GLN A 184 -10.93 -1.97 -18.31
N LEU A 185 -10.58 -1.71 -17.05
CA LEU A 185 -10.87 -2.60 -15.91
C LEU A 185 -12.36 -2.70 -15.60
N GLN A 186 -13.12 -1.62 -15.78
CA GLN A 186 -14.58 -1.63 -15.61
C GLN A 186 -15.32 -2.54 -16.61
N GLN A 187 -14.69 -2.82 -17.76
CA GLN A 187 -15.23 -3.75 -18.75
C GLN A 187 -14.94 -5.22 -18.41
N TRP A 188 -14.08 -5.48 -17.42
CA TRP A 188 -13.76 -6.82 -16.97
C TRP A 188 -14.88 -7.37 -16.07
N SER A 189 -15.58 -8.41 -16.53
CA SER A 189 -16.74 -8.98 -15.86
C SER A 189 -16.44 -10.21 -14.96
N ARG A 190 -15.17 -10.58 -14.85
CA ARG A 190 -14.72 -11.73 -14.04
C ARG A 190 -14.00 -11.24 -12.78
N GLY A 191 -13.39 -12.12 -11.99
CA GLY A 191 -12.69 -11.78 -10.79
C GLY A 191 -11.54 -10.79 -11.02
N LEU A 192 -11.49 -9.71 -10.23
CA LEU A 192 -10.48 -8.67 -10.32
C LEU A 192 -9.91 -8.38 -8.93
N ILE A 193 -8.59 -8.48 -8.80
CA ILE A 193 -7.87 -8.09 -7.59
C ILE A 193 -6.80 -7.07 -7.99
N VAL A 194 -6.87 -5.87 -7.42
CA VAL A 194 -5.94 -4.78 -7.73
C VAL A 194 -5.20 -4.36 -6.46
N VAL A 195 -3.91 -4.59 -6.42
CA VAL A 195 -3.04 -3.98 -5.42
C VAL A 195 -2.75 -2.55 -5.85
N SER A 196 -3.17 -1.56 -5.09
CA SER A 196 -2.89 -0.17 -5.44
C SER A 196 -2.94 0.78 -4.25
N HIS A 197 -2.26 1.93 -4.43
CA HIS A 197 -2.38 3.12 -3.58
C HIS A 197 -3.14 4.26 -4.28
N ASP A 198 -3.56 4.05 -5.51
CA ASP A 198 -4.29 5.04 -6.32
C ASP A 198 -5.75 5.09 -5.92
N ARG A 199 -6.13 6.20 -5.30
CA ARG A 199 -7.50 6.40 -4.80
C ARG A 199 -8.54 6.41 -5.92
N GLN A 200 -8.22 6.93 -7.11
CA GLN A 200 -9.15 6.96 -8.23
C GLN A 200 -9.44 5.55 -8.74
N LEU A 201 -8.40 4.72 -8.83
CA LEU A 201 -8.56 3.31 -9.22
C LEU A 201 -9.32 2.52 -8.15
N LEU A 202 -9.00 2.72 -6.87
CA LEU A 202 -9.68 2.04 -5.75
C LEU A 202 -11.12 2.50 -5.56
N GLU A 203 -11.49 3.70 -6.04
CA GLU A 203 -12.86 4.19 -6.02
C GLU A 203 -13.77 3.42 -6.98
N SER A 204 -13.22 2.81 -8.03
CA SER A 204 -13.95 1.94 -8.95
C SER A 204 -14.11 0.49 -8.47
N MET A 205 -13.57 0.14 -7.30
CA MET A 205 -13.71 -1.21 -6.72
C MET A 205 -14.99 -1.32 -5.91
N GLU A 206 -15.52 -2.54 -5.84
CA GLU A 206 -16.72 -2.85 -5.04
C GLU A 206 -16.38 -3.32 -3.62
N ARG A 207 -15.13 -3.71 -3.41
CA ARG A 207 -14.63 -4.23 -2.16
C ARG A 207 -13.20 -3.79 -1.93
N ILE A 208 -12.86 -3.42 -0.69
CA ILE A 208 -11.48 -3.15 -0.29
C ILE A 208 -11.06 -4.18 0.76
N VAL A 209 -9.91 -4.80 0.54
CA VAL A 209 -9.27 -5.71 1.51
C VAL A 209 -7.97 -5.06 1.97
N GLU A 210 -7.84 -4.84 3.26
CA GLU A 210 -6.64 -4.25 3.86
C GLU A 210 -5.75 -5.33 4.45
N LEU A 211 -4.49 -5.39 3.99
CA LEU A 211 -3.45 -6.19 4.62
C LEU A 211 -2.69 -5.33 5.63
N SER A 212 -2.80 -5.71 6.91
CA SER A 212 -2.13 -5.03 8.02
C SER A 212 -1.29 -6.02 8.85
N ALA A 213 -0.58 -5.52 9.86
CA ALA A 213 0.13 -6.35 10.82
C ALA A 213 -0.82 -7.24 11.65
N LEU A 214 -2.10 -6.91 11.70
CA LEU A 214 -3.15 -7.66 12.41
C LEU A 214 -3.84 -8.71 11.54
N GLY A 215 -3.49 -8.79 10.24
CA GLY A 215 -4.09 -9.72 9.29
C GLY A 215 -4.84 -9.01 8.15
N LEU A 216 -5.83 -9.68 7.57
CA LEU A 216 -6.70 -9.15 6.52
C LEU A 216 -8.02 -8.66 7.12
N ASN A 217 -8.40 -7.44 6.73
CA ASN A 217 -9.72 -6.87 7.03
C ASN A 217 -10.43 -6.53 5.73
N SER A 218 -11.69 -6.94 5.60
CA SER A 218 -12.49 -6.74 4.40
C SER A 218 -13.59 -5.71 4.62
N TYR A 219 -13.69 -4.75 3.70
CA TYR A 219 -14.67 -3.67 3.69
C TYR A 219 -15.51 -3.76 2.41
N SER A 220 -16.81 -3.94 2.55
CA SER A 220 -17.75 -3.99 1.42
C SER A 220 -18.09 -2.57 0.98
N GLY A 221 -17.42 -2.11 -0.08
CA GLY A 221 -17.57 -0.77 -0.64
C GLY A 221 -16.28 -0.28 -1.29
N ASN A 222 -16.34 0.90 -1.87
CA ASN A 222 -15.22 1.57 -2.53
C ASN A 222 -14.21 2.19 -1.54
N TYR A 223 -13.22 2.90 -2.08
CA TYR A 223 -12.18 3.53 -1.25
C TYR A 223 -12.75 4.60 -0.30
N SER A 224 -13.74 5.37 -0.72
CA SER A 224 -14.38 6.38 0.13
C SER A 224 -15.05 5.75 1.35
N PHE A 225 -15.76 4.62 1.16
CA PHE A 225 -16.35 3.86 2.26
C PHE A 225 -15.27 3.31 3.21
N TYR A 226 -14.22 2.69 2.66
CA TYR A 226 -13.07 2.20 3.43
C TYR A 226 -12.44 3.32 4.26
N GLY A 227 -12.21 4.49 3.65
CA GLY A 227 -11.62 5.64 4.33
C GLY A 227 -12.45 6.10 5.53
N GLN A 228 -13.78 6.14 5.41
CA GLN A 228 -14.70 6.49 6.50
C GLN A 228 -14.69 5.42 7.61
N ALA A 229 -14.80 4.14 7.23
CA ALA A 229 -14.76 3.03 8.19
C ALA A 229 -13.45 3.02 8.98
N LYS A 230 -12.31 3.19 8.31
CA LYS A 230 -10.99 3.23 8.94
C LYS A 230 -10.80 4.43 9.85
N ALA A 231 -11.31 5.60 9.46
CA ALA A 231 -11.30 6.78 10.33
C ALA A 231 -12.11 6.55 11.62
N HIS A 232 -13.26 5.91 11.51
CA HIS A 232 -14.10 5.57 12.66
C HIS A 232 -13.45 4.51 13.56
N GLU A 233 -12.88 3.43 12.99
CA GLU A 233 -12.14 2.41 13.74
C GLU A 233 -10.98 3.03 14.52
N ARG A 234 -10.23 3.92 13.87
CA ARG A 234 -9.13 4.65 14.49
C ARG A 234 -9.60 5.52 15.65
N GLN A 235 -10.68 6.29 15.45
CA GLN A 235 -11.22 7.12 16.52
C GLN A 235 -11.63 6.27 17.71
N ASN A 236 -12.32 5.15 17.48
CA ASN A 236 -12.71 4.22 18.54
C ASN A 236 -11.49 3.65 19.29
N ALA A 237 -10.43 3.28 18.57
CA ALA A 237 -9.20 2.76 19.19
C ALA A 237 -8.51 3.84 20.07
N VAL A 238 -8.45 5.09 19.59
CA VAL A 238 -7.91 6.23 20.37
C VAL A 238 -8.75 6.50 21.61
N ASP A 239 -10.08 6.48 21.48
CA ASP A 239 -11.00 6.71 22.60
C ASP A 239 -10.89 5.60 23.64
N GLN A 240 -10.81 4.34 23.22
CA GLN A 240 -10.57 3.20 24.10
C GLN A 240 -9.23 3.32 24.84
N LEU A 241 -8.15 3.66 24.15
CA LEU A 241 -6.84 3.88 24.78
C LEU A 241 -6.92 5.01 25.82
N SER A 242 -7.60 6.09 25.50
CA SER A 242 -7.81 7.24 26.38
C SER A 242 -8.60 6.85 27.64
N GLN A 243 -9.66 6.07 27.48
CA GLN A 243 -10.46 5.54 28.58
C GLN A 243 -9.64 4.61 29.50
N ARG A 244 -8.84 3.68 28.92
CA ARG A 244 -7.97 2.78 29.70
C ARG A 244 -6.88 3.53 30.49
N LYS A 245 -6.30 4.57 29.88
CA LYS A 245 -5.34 5.45 30.59
C LYS A 245 -6.01 6.19 31.75
N LEU A 246 -7.24 6.68 31.55
CA LEU A 246 -7.98 7.37 32.61
C LEU A 246 -8.39 6.41 33.75
N GLU A 247 -8.85 5.20 33.42
CA GLU A 247 -9.15 4.12 34.37
C GLU A 247 -7.91 3.83 35.24
N ARG A 248 -6.75 3.60 34.61
CA ARG A 248 -5.49 3.38 35.34
C ARG A 248 -5.17 4.53 36.30
N GLN A 249 -5.28 5.77 35.84
CA GLN A 249 -4.99 6.95 36.70
C GLN A 249 -5.96 7.04 37.89
N ARG A 250 -7.24 6.72 37.70
CA ARG A 250 -8.24 6.71 38.78
C ARG A 250 -7.89 5.64 39.83
N GLU A 251 -7.61 4.44 39.39
CA GLU A 251 -7.25 3.33 40.27
C GLU A 251 -5.93 3.60 41.01
N GLU A 252 -4.92 4.11 40.34
CA GLU A 252 -3.66 4.53 41.00
C GLU A 252 -3.90 5.57 42.12
N ARG A 253 -4.82 6.52 41.89
CA ARG A 253 -5.20 7.52 42.94
C ARG A 253 -5.92 6.87 44.11
N VAL A 254 -6.80 5.89 43.87
CA VAL A 254 -7.50 5.14 44.91
C VAL A 254 -6.51 4.33 45.73
N MET A 255 -5.61 3.59 45.10
CA MET A 255 -4.57 2.80 45.74
C MET A 255 -3.65 3.69 46.62
N ARG A 256 -3.25 4.84 46.11
CA ARG A 256 -2.44 5.80 46.85
C ARG A 256 -3.16 6.31 48.09
N LYS A 257 -4.43 6.69 48.00
CA LYS A 257 -5.24 7.11 49.13
C LYS A 257 -5.42 6.00 50.17
N GLN A 258 -5.60 4.74 49.74
CA GLN A 258 -5.69 3.57 50.64
C GLN A 258 -4.37 3.38 51.39
N ARG A 259 -3.26 3.45 50.70
CA ARG A 259 -1.92 3.32 51.29
C ARG A 259 -1.66 4.43 52.31
N GLU A 260 -1.93 5.68 52.00
CA GLU A 260 -1.80 6.82 52.94
C GLU A 260 -2.68 6.64 54.19
N ARG A 261 -3.92 6.12 54.04
CA ARG A 261 -4.81 5.82 55.18
C ARG A 261 -4.27 4.69 56.05
N GLN A 262 -3.71 3.67 55.44
CA GLN A 262 -3.12 2.53 56.14
C GLN A 262 -1.88 2.98 56.94
N GLU A 263 -0.97 3.75 56.32
CA GLU A 263 0.21 4.31 56.98
C GLU A 263 -0.16 5.20 58.18
N LYS A 264 -1.20 6.06 58.00
CA LYS A 264 -1.72 6.86 59.12
C LYS A 264 -2.30 6.02 60.26
N ARG A 265 -3.03 4.93 59.97
CA ARG A 265 -3.57 3.99 60.96
C ARG A 265 -2.44 3.27 61.70
N GLN A 266 -1.42 2.78 60.98
CA GLN A 266 -0.25 2.15 61.58
C GLN A 266 0.53 3.10 62.49
N ALA A 267 0.76 4.35 62.03
CA ALA A 267 1.44 5.36 62.84
C ALA A 267 0.67 5.69 64.13
N ARG A 268 -0.69 5.79 64.06
CA ARG A 268 -1.53 5.99 65.28
C ARG A 268 -1.50 4.78 66.21
N GLY A 269 -1.63 3.56 65.68
CA GLY A 269 -1.55 2.33 66.45
C GLY A 269 -0.20 2.19 67.18
N ASN A 270 0.91 2.47 66.51
CA ASN A 270 2.26 2.44 67.11
C ASN A 270 2.43 3.50 68.22
N ARG A 271 1.85 4.70 68.06
CA ARG A 271 1.86 5.75 69.11
C ARG A 271 1.05 5.33 70.33
N GLN A 272 -0.15 4.80 70.13
CA GLN A 272 -1.02 4.35 71.23
C GLN A 272 -0.45 3.13 71.96
N GLY A 273 0.17 2.17 71.25
CA GLY A 273 0.82 1.01 71.84
C GLY A 273 2.01 1.39 72.71
N LYS A 274 2.77 2.40 72.33
CA LYS A 274 3.87 2.92 73.14
C LYS A 274 3.38 3.66 74.39
N ALA A 275 2.23 4.35 74.34
CA ALA A 275 1.64 5.10 75.44
C ALA A 275 0.91 4.21 76.47
N ALA A 276 0.41 3.05 76.08
CA ALA A 276 -0.47 2.19 76.87
C ALA A 276 0.27 1.12 77.69
N ASN A 277 1.60 1.14 77.83
CA ASN A 277 2.43 0.20 78.57
C ASN A 277 2.04 -1.28 78.48
N GLN A 278 1.63 -1.73 77.31
CA GLN A 278 1.16 -3.09 77.03
C GLN A 278 2.30 -4.11 76.97
N ALA A 279 2.01 -5.36 77.35
CA ALA A 279 2.99 -6.44 77.30
C ALA A 279 3.60 -6.62 75.90
N LYS A 280 4.90 -6.68 75.80
CA LYS A 280 5.72 -6.72 74.56
C LYS A 280 5.22 -7.81 73.60
N ILE A 281 4.78 -8.96 74.09
CA ILE A 281 4.28 -10.09 73.34
C ILE A 281 2.95 -9.77 72.54
N LEU A 282 2.08 -8.95 73.11
CA LEU A 282 0.84 -8.52 72.47
C LEU A 282 1.11 -7.50 71.36
N LEU A 283 2.10 -6.61 71.58
CA LEU A 283 2.53 -5.65 70.59
C LEU A 283 3.21 -6.35 69.38
N ASP A 284 4.05 -7.35 69.64
CA ASP A 284 4.71 -8.13 68.56
C ASP A 284 3.71 -8.90 67.72
N ARG A 285 2.72 -9.59 68.31
CA ARG A 285 1.61 -10.27 67.56
C ARG A 285 0.76 -9.29 66.75
N GLN A 286 0.50 -8.10 67.28
CA GLN A 286 -0.27 -7.08 66.56
C GLN A 286 0.51 -6.50 65.38
N LYS A 287 1.83 -6.37 65.54
CA LYS A 287 2.76 -5.95 64.48
C LYS A 287 2.85 -6.99 63.39
N GLU A 288 3.02 -8.29 63.69
CA GLU A 288 3.03 -9.38 62.73
C GLU A 288 1.73 -9.43 61.89
N ARG A 289 0.54 -9.34 62.53
CA ARG A 289 -0.74 -9.29 61.83
C ARG A 289 -0.86 -8.05 60.90
N SER A 290 -0.37 -6.91 61.36
CA SER A 290 -0.37 -5.67 60.55
C SER A 290 0.59 -5.76 59.38
N GLU A 291 1.74 -6.37 59.54
CA GLU A 291 2.72 -6.60 58.47
C GLU A 291 2.18 -7.63 57.42
N ALA A 292 1.58 -8.73 57.90
CA ALA A 292 0.98 -9.73 57.02
C ALA A 292 -0.18 -9.13 56.19
N SER A 293 -1.08 -8.34 56.81
CA SER A 293 -2.17 -7.66 56.11
C SER A 293 -1.68 -6.59 55.13
N SER A 294 -0.60 -5.89 55.48
CA SER A 294 0.05 -4.89 54.62
C SER A 294 0.72 -5.55 53.40
N GLY A 295 1.38 -6.71 53.65
CA GLY A 295 1.98 -7.50 52.57
C GLY A 295 0.95 -8.02 51.56
N ALA A 296 -0.17 -8.60 52.04
CA ALA A 296 -1.25 -9.10 51.19
C ALA A 296 -1.88 -7.96 50.35
N LEU A 297 -2.13 -6.80 50.98
CA LEU A 297 -2.66 -5.63 50.24
C LEU A 297 -1.67 -5.12 49.20
N SER A 298 -0.38 -5.08 49.49
CA SER A 298 0.68 -4.68 48.56
C SER A 298 0.74 -5.62 47.36
N GLN A 299 0.66 -6.94 47.56
CA GLN A 299 0.61 -7.92 46.48
C GLN A 299 -0.66 -7.77 45.61
N GLN A 300 -1.81 -7.55 46.21
CA GLN A 300 -3.07 -7.34 45.50
C GLN A 300 -3.00 -6.04 44.67
N GLN A 301 -2.45 -4.96 45.20
CA GLN A 301 -2.28 -3.70 44.48
C GLN A 301 -1.29 -3.85 43.31
N ALA A 302 -0.19 -4.62 43.50
CA ALA A 302 0.76 -4.90 42.42
C ALA A 302 0.11 -5.69 41.30
N ALA A 303 -0.64 -6.77 41.58
CA ALA A 303 -1.34 -7.56 40.62
C ALA A 303 -2.40 -6.72 39.82
N SER A 304 -3.16 -5.88 40.54
CA SER A 304 -4.13 -4.97 39.91
C SER A 304 -3.45 -3.96 38.97
N ARG A 305 -2.31 -3.40 39.40
CA ARG A 305 -1.53 -2.46 38.58
C ARG A 305 -1.00 -3.12 37.31
N ASP A 306 -0.53 -4.36 37.41
CA ASP A 306 -0.02 -5.11 36.24
C ASP A 306 -1.13 -5.42 35.26
N GLN A 307 -2.32 -5.79 35.73
CA GLN A 307 -3.49 -5.98 34.87
C GLN A 307 -3.89 -4.69 34.12
N LEU A 308 -3.92 -3.56 34.83
CA LEU A 308 -4.23 -2.26 34.23
C LEU A 308 -3.18 -1.85 33.19
N ASN A 309 -1.90 -2.08 33.47
CA ASN A 309 -0.83 -1.82 32.52
C ASN A 309 -0.94 -2.72 31.28
N GLN A 310 -1.30 -3.98 31.45
CA GLN A 310 -1.51 -4.89 30.35
C GLN A 310 -2.68 -4.42 29.45
N ARG A 311 -3.83 -4.06 30.03
CA ARG A 311 -4.97 -3.50 29.27
C ARG A 311 -4.62 -2.24 28.48
N VAL A 312 -3.82 -1.33 29.08
CA VAL A 312 -3.33 -0.14 28.37
C VAL A 312 -2.40 -0.53 27.22
N ARG A 313 -1.51 -1.51 27.40
CA ARG A 313 -0.62 -2.00 26.34
C ARG A 313 -1.40 -2.66 25.20
N GLU A 314 -2.41 -3.45 25.52
CA GLU A 314 -3.29 -4.10 24.52
C GLU A 314 -4.07 -3.06 23.70
N ALA A 315 -4.66 -2.06 24.36
CA ALA A 315 -5.32 -0.95 23.68
C ALA A 315 -4.35 -0.10 22.82
N ALA A 316 -3.11 0.09 23.29
CA ALA A 316 -2.09 0.82 22.53
C ALA A 316 -1.67 0.07 21.24
N LYS A 317 -1.66 -1.26 21.25
CA LYS A 317 -1.35 -2.06 20.06
C LYS A 317 -2.41 -1.93 18.96
N GLN A 318 -3.65 -1.58 19.30
CA GLN A 318 -4.74 -1.40 18.34
C GLN A 318 -4.69 -0.02 17.67
N VAL A 319 -3.98 0.94 18.29
CA VAL A 319 -3.76 2.25 17.67
C VAL A 319 -2.59 2.14 16.71
N GLU A 320 -2.86 2.02 15.43
CA GLU A 320 -1.81 2.07 14.41
C GLU A 320 -1.17 3.46 14.38
N ASP A 321 0.15 3.51 14.60
CA ASP A 321 0.92 4.73 14.40
C ASP A 321 1.03 5.03 12.90
N GLU A 322 0.28 6.01 12.42
CA GLU A 322 0.62 6.65 11.16
C GLU A 322 1.92 7.41 11.34
N ALA A 323 2.90 7.10 10.52
CA ALA A 323 4.08 7.93 10.39
C ALA A 323 3.64 9.31 9.88
N HIS A 324 3.38 10.24 10.79
CA HIS A 324 3.17 11.63 10.44
C HIS A 324 4.52 12.19 9.97
N ILE A 325 4.63 12.38 8.66
CA ILE A 325 5.72 13.19 8.10
C ILE A 325 5.43 14.63 8.53
N SER A 326 5.98 15.03 9.67
CA SER A 326 5.93 16.42 10.12
C SER A 326 7.01 17.19 9.36
N LEU A 327 6.59 17.86 8.30
CA LEU A 327 7.42 18.88 7.69
C LEU A 327 7.46 20.06 8.67
N HIS A 328 8.55 20.21 9.40
CA HIS A 328 8.78 21.38 10.24
C HIS A 328 8.75 22.61 9.33
N LYS A 329 7.79 23.52 9.56
CA LYS A 329 7.77 24.82 8.89
C LYS A 329 9.07 25.54 9.30
N ILE A 330 10.01 25.63 8.37
CA ILE A 330 11.10 26.57 8.50
C ILE A 330 10.45 27.96 8.58
N PRO A 331 10.71 28.77 9.62
CA PRO A 331 10.09 30.07 9.76
C PRO A 331 10.41 30.91 8.51
N VAL A 332 9.37 31.26 7.78
CA VAL A 332 9.46 32.08 6.55
C VAL A 332 9.66 33.53 6.97
N ASN A 333 10.86 33.85 7.39
CA ASN A 333 11.22 35.25 7.55
C ASN A 333 11.63 35.84 6.19
N GLN A 334 10.82 36.77 5.68
CA GLN A 334 11.12 37.72 4.59
C GLN A 334 11.33 37.18 3.15
N ALA A 335 10.94 35.94 2.82
CA ALA A 335 11.12 35.39 1.47
C ALA A 335 9.99 35.73 0.48
N ALA A 336 8.97 36.47 0.88
CA ALA A 336 7.73 36.68 0.10
C ALA A 336 7.89 37.45 -1.23
N LYS A 337 9.05 38.04 -1.48
CA LYS A 337 9.31 38.81 -2.72
C LYS A 337 10.58 38.36 -3.49
N ARG A 338 11.23 37.29 -3.08
CA ARG A 338 12.47 36.84 -3.71
C ARG A 338 12.18 36.00 -4.95
N CYS A 339 12.78 36.35 -6.09
CA CYS A 339 12.82 35.48 -7.25
C CYS A 339 13.62 34.22 -6.88
N VAL A 340 13.00 33.05 -7.03
CA VAL A 340 13.62 31.74 -6.73
C VAL A 340 14.22 31.14 -8.00
N ALA A 341 13.50 31.25 -9.11
CA ALA A 341 13.97 30.83 -10.41
C ALA A 341 13.36 31.69 -11.51
N GLU A 342 14.17 32.02 -12.51
CA GLU A 342 13.80 32.77 -13.71
C GLU A 342 14.33 32.01 -14.92
N LEU A 343 13.44 31.58 -15.78
CA LEU A 343 13.71 30.94 -17.05
C LEU A 343 13.22 31.88 -18.17
N GLU A 344 14.10 32.31 -19.01
CA GLU A 344 13.77 33.15 -20.17
C GLU A 344 14.09 32.38 -21.45
N ARG A 345 13.03 32.01 -22.20
CA ARG A 345 13.13 31.29 -23.48
C ARG A 345 14.03 30.04 -23.41
N VAL A 346 13.98 29.34 -22.29
CA VAL A 346 14.79 28.17 -22.07
C VAL A 346 14.32 27.05 -22.97
N GLU A 347 15.25 26.47 -23.73
CA GLU A 347 15.02 25.32 -24.58
C GLU A 347 15.44 24.05 -23.85
N LEU A 348 14.45 23.17 -23.54
CA LEU A 348 14.69 21.94 -22.81
C LEU A 348 15.31 20.87 -23.70
N PRO A 349 16.40 20.20 -23.28
CA PRO A 349 16.93 19.03 -23.97
C PRO A 349 15.97 17.84 -23.90
N PHE A 350 16.01 16.98 -24.92
CA PHE A 350 15.21 15.75 -25.01
C PHE A 350 13.69 15.95 -25.05
N VAL A 351 13.21 17.18 -25.22
CA VAL A 351 11.78 17.47 -25.34
C VAL A 351 11.46 17.90 -26.77
N VAL A 352 10.37 17.35 -27.32
CA VAL A 352 9.92 17.63 -28.68
C VAL A 352 8.58 18.37 -28.63
N GLY A 353 8.32 19.27 -29.59
CA GLY A 353 7.05 19.98 -29.73
C GLY A 353 6.98 21.28 -28.93
N ALA A 354 5.76 21.75 -28.65
CA ALA A 354 5.49 23.06 -28.08
C ALA A 354 6.09 23.29 -26.68
N ASN A 355 6.29 22.21 -25.92
CA ASN A 355 6.82 22.27 -24.55
C ASN A 355 8.35 22.38 -24.49
N ARG A 356 9.02 22.44 -25.63
CA ARG A 356 10.48 22.57 -25.72
C ARG A 356 10.96 23.92 -25.23
N HIS A 357 10.21 24.99 -25.48
CA HIS A 357 10.55 26.35 -25.07
C HIS A 357 9.69 26.79 -23.88
N ILE A 358 10.35 27.14 -22.78
CA ILE A 358 9.68 27.54 -21.55
C ILE A 358 10.22 28.88 -21.07
N SER A 359 9.28 29.76 -20.70
CA SER A 359 9.56 30.95 -19.92
C SER A 359 8.77 30.91 -18.64
N LEU A 360 9.41 30.96 -17.48
CA LEU A 360 8.79 30.76 -16.18
C LEU A 360 9.49 31.63 -15.12
N LEU A 361 8.71 32.34 -14.33
CA LEU A 361 9.18 33.11 -13.19
C LEU A 361 8.59 32.54 -11.90
N LEU A 362 9.45 32.01 -11.04
CA LEU A 362 9.07 31.46 -9.74
C LEU A 362 9.44 32.41 -8.62
N ARG A 363 8.45 32.81 -7.83
CA ARG A 363 8.64 33.66 -6.65
C ARG A 363 8.33 32.86 -5.39
N GLY A 364 9.16 32.94 -4.36
CA GLY A 364 8.90 32.29 -3.09
C GLY A 364 7.98 33.10 -2.18
N PRO A 365 7.26 32.44 -1.24
CA PRO A 365 7.12 31.01 -1.02
C PRO A 365 5.88 30.43 -1.74
N GLN A 366 6.06 29.88 -2.91
CA GLN A 366 4.97 29.26 -3.67
C GLN A 366 5.16 27.73 -3.73
N ARG A 367 4.04 27.00 -3.68
CA ARG A 367 3.99 25.57 -3.98
C ARG A 367 3.44 25.43 -5.40
N ILE A 368 4.23 24.85 -6.29
CA ILE A 368 3.90 24.76 -7.71
C ILE A 368 3.83 23.30 -8.10
N GLY A 369 2.69 22.87 -8.65
CA GLY A 369 2.50 21.57 -9.24
C GLY A 369 2.75 21.61 -10.74
N ILE A 370 3.64 20.76 -11.26
CA ILE A 370 3.88 20.59 -12.69
C ILE A 370 3.06 19.40 -13.17
N VAL A 371 2.11 19.66 -14.06
CA VAL A 371 1.17 18.65 -14.58
C VAL A 371 1.32 18.54 -16.09
N GLY A 372 1.16 17.35 -16.63
CA GLY A 372 1.19 17.09 -18.07
C GLY A 372 1.38 15.61 -18.41
N PRO A 373 1.21 15.22 -19.68
CA PRO A 373 1.42 13.84 -20.15
C PRO A 373 2.83 13.32 -19.88
N ASN A 374 3.01 12.00 -19.94
CA ASN A 374 4.34 11.42 -19.88
C ASN A 374 5.15 11.84 -21.11
N GLY A 375 6.48 12.02 -20.94
CA GLY A 375 7.35 12.49 -22.02
C GLY A 375 7.29 13.99 -22.31
N CYS A 376 6.36 14.78 -21.73
CA CYS A 376 6.25 16.21 -22.00
C CYS A 376 7.37 17.09 -21.41
N GLY A 377 8.37 16.49 -20.74
CA GLY A 377 9.54 17.21 -20.22
C GLY A 377 9.49 17.65 -18.75
N LYS A 378 8.52 17.17 -17.93
CA LYS A 378 8.40 17.53 -16.51
C LYS A 378 9.68 17.30 -15.71
N SER A 379 10.24 16.10 -15.80
CA SER A 379 11.47 15.73 -15.09
C SER A 379 12.68 16.48 -15.64
N THR A 380 12.73 16.74 -16.95
CA THR A 380 13.77 17.54 -17.59
C THR A 380 13.76 18.98 -17.07
N LEU A 381 12.57 19.58 -16.99
CA LEU A 381 12.40 20.92 -16.42
C LEU A 381 12.87 20.98 -14.95
N LEU A 382 12.50 20.00 -14.13
CA LEU A 382 12.94 19.93 -12.73
C LEU A 382 14.47 19.77 -12.61
N ARG A 383 15.10 18.98 -13.48
CA ARG A 383 16.56 18.79 -13.50
C ARG A 383 17.28 20.06 -13.99
N VAL A 384 16.71 20.81 -14.94
CA VAL A 384 17.23 22.12 -15.36
C VAL A 384 17.12 23.14 -14.21
N LEU A 385 15.97 23.18 -13.52
CA LEU A 385 15.80 24.02 -12.33
C LEU A 385 16.74 23.64 -11.17
N ALA A 386 17.09 22.35 -11.07
CA ALA A 386 18.06 21.86 -10.08
C ALA A 386 19.53 22.08 -10.50
N GLY A 387 19.79 22.58 -11.69
CA GLY A 387 21.14 22.76 -12.23
C GLY A 387 21.87 21.45 -12.57
N GLN A 388 21.14 20.34 -12.71
CA GLN A 388 21.71 19.04 -13.07
C GLN A 388 21.88 18.85 -14.59
N ILE A 389 21.12 19.58 -15.38
CA ILE A 389 21.17 19.55 -16.84
C ILE A 389 21.15 20.97 -17.32
N GLU A 390 22.05 21.30 -18.26
CA GLU A 390 22.06 22.59 -18.90
C GLU A 390 20.99 22.68 -20.00
N PRO A 391 20.30 23.81 -20.15
CA PRO A 391 19.39 24.04 -21.26
C PRO A 391 20.16 24.16 -22.57
N LEU A 392 19.50 23.83 -23.70
CA LEU A 392 20.09 23.95 -25.02
C LEU A 392 20.24 25.42 -25.43
N SER A 393 19.32 26.30 -25.03
CA SER A 393 19.36 27.73 -25.27
C SER A 393 18.53 28.45 -24.20
N GLY A 394 18.67 29.81 -24.15
CA GLY A 394 17.96 30.65 -23.18
C GLY A 394 18.73 30.86 -21.88
N THR A 395 18.12 31.60 -20.95
CA THR A 395 18.73 31.93 -19.66
C THR A 395 18.00 31.28 -18.53
N CYS A 396 18.74 30.57 -17.68
CA CYS A 396 18.19 29.92 -16.46
C CYS A 396 18.94 30.45 -15.23
N LYS A 397 18.27 31.24 -14.39
CA LYS A 397 18.79 31.74 -13.13
C LYS A 397 18.02 31.08 -11.98
N VAL A 398 18.72 30.36 -11.13
CA VAL A 398 18.13 29.67 -9.96
C VAL A 398 18.90 30.04 -8.71
N THR A 399 18.20 30.14 -7.59
CA THR A 399 18.82 30.39 -6.27
C THR A 399 19.81 29.27 -5.92
N PRO A 400 21.03 29.57 -5.47
CA PRO A 400 22.09 28.54 -5.26
C PRO A 400 21.78 27.51 -4.16
N LYS A 401 20.76 27.71 -3.34
CA LYS A 401 20.32 26.77 -2.30
C LYS A 401 19.07 26.02 -2.76
N SER A 402 19.21 25.18 -3.76
CA SER A 402 18.16 24.26 -4.22
C SER A 402 18.53 22.82 -3.88
N ALA A 403 17.54 21.98 -3.55
CA ALA A 403 17.69 20.54 -3.39
C ALA A 403 16.74 19.84 -4.36
N TYR A 404 17.23 18.82 -5.03
CA TYR A 404 16.44 17.97 -5.92
C TYR A 404 16.25 16.58 -5.28
N LEU A 405 14.99 16.14 -5.22
CA LEU A 405 14.65 14.80 -4.79
C LEU A 405 14.15 14.02 -6.00
N ASP A 406 14.83 12.96 -6.36
CA ASP A 406 14.40 12.05 -7.43
C ASP A 406 13.38 11.03 -6.92
N GLN A 407 12.68 10.35 -7.83
CA GLN A 407 11.76 9.26 -7.52
C GLN A 407 12.47 8.01 -6.99
N ARG A 408 13.77 7.88 -7.28
CA ARG A 408 14.63 6.80 -6.77
C ARG A 408 15.38 7.32 -5.54
N LEU A 409 14.84 7.06 -4.38
CA LEU A 409 15.54 7.21 -3.11
C LEU A 409 16.35 5.95 -2.81
#